data_fae51da330cbd831c4cc527da76f8496
#
_entry.id   fae51da330cbd831c4cc527da76f8496
#
_cell.length_a   1.000
_cell.length_b   1.000
_cell.length_c   1.000
_cell.angle_alpha   90.00
_cell.angle_beta   90.00
_cell.angle_gamma   90.00
#
_symmetry.space_group_name_H-M   'P 1'
#
loop_
_entity.id
_entity.type
_entity.pdbx_description
1 polymer ?
#
loop_
_entity_poly.entity_id
_entity_poly.type
_entity_poly.pdbx_seq_one_letter_code
_entity_poly.pdbx_strand_id
1 'polypeptide(L)'
;MWKYLILTFILLAETAVAQKVQVLTDTTRGAADSVVIIRRGKVITPEEYSARYIPRKALLYSAVFPGMGQVYNKKYWKLPIVYGGFYFLTAVALGYNDLYNEFKLELYAVVRDPTYVPSSGYTEEQLRSVTEFYRRQRDFFLVLDGMWYILQLVDAHVDAHLREFDLNPQLKVSLGPSLQQHPLYGAASGLSLTIKF
;
A
#
# COMPACT_ATOMS: atom_id res chain seq x y z
N MET A 1 -18.17 17.58 -12.89
CA MET A 1 -18.62 16.25 -12.48
C MET A 1 -17.52 15.41 -11.85
N TRP A 2 -16.28 15.42 -12.33
CA TRP A 2 -15.16 14.63 -11.76
C TRP A 2 -14.79 15.00 -10.32
N LYS A 3 -14.88 16.26 -9.92
CA LYS A 3 -14.57 16.72 -8.54
C LYS A 3 -15.45 16.06 -7.47
N TYR A 4 -16.70 15.75 -7.79
CA TYR A 4 -17.63 15.08 -6.86
C TYR A 4 -17.37 13.57 -6.73
N LEU A 5 -16.83 12.91 -7.78
CA LEU A 5 -16.43 11.51 -7.73
C LEU A 5 -15.22 11.29 -6.80
N ILE A 6 -14.28 12.22 -6.77
CA ILE A 6 -13.13 12.16 -5.87
C ILE A 6 -13.58 12.38 -4.42
N LEU A 7 -14.52 13.31 -4.19
CA LEU A 7 -15.05 13.60 -2.86
C LEU A 7 -15.88 12.44 -2.29
N THR A 8 -16.68 11.77 -3.13
CA THR A 8 -17.44 10.57 -2.73
C THR A 8 -16.53 9.38 -2.46
N PHE A 9 -15.40 9.25 -3.16
CA PHE A 9 -14.43 8.19 -2.91
C PHE A 9 -13.66 8.40 -1.59
N ILE A 10 -13.35 9.66 -1.23
CA ILE A 10 -12.73 10.01 0.06
C ILE A 10 -13.70 9.76 1.22
N LEU A 11 -14.99 10.09 1.06
CA LEU A 11 -16.02 9.87 2.08
C LEU A 11 -16.32 8.37 2.30
N LEU A 12 -16.19 7.52 1.27
CA LEU A 12 -16.34 6.07 1.41
C LEU A 12 -15.14 5.40 2.09
N ALA A 13 -13.97 6.03 2.11
CA ALA A 13 -12.79 5.53 2.80
C ALA A 13 -12.89 5.66 4.34
N GLU A 14 -13.70 6.59 4.85
CA GLU A 14 -13.88 6.82 6.29
C GLU A 14 -14.76 5.77 6.99
N THR A 15 -15.54 4.99 6.26
CA THR A 15 -16.39 3.94 6.83
C THR A 15 -15.71 2.58 7.01
N ALA A 16 -14.40 2.49 6.79
CA ALA A 16 -13.61 1.33 7.19
C ALA A 16 -13.49 1.31 8.73
N VAL A 17 -14.60 1.00 9.38
CA VAL A 17 -14.74 0.84 10.82
C VAL A 17 -13.62 -0.07 11.33
N ALA A 18 -12.74 0.50 12.13
CA ALA A 18 -11.79 -0.24 12.94
C ALA A 18 -12.57 -1.28 13.76
N GLN A 19 -12.53 -2.54 13.36
CA GLN A 19 -13.08 -3.62 14.17
C GLN A 19 -12.28 -3.68 15.46
N LYS A 20 -12.84 -3.17 16.55
CA LYS A 20 -12.30 -3.32 17.89
C LYS A 20 -12.16 -4.81 18.20
N VAL A 21 -10.93 -5.28 18.24
CA VAL A 21 -10.60 -6.57 18.83
C VAL A 21 -10.63 -6.37 20.33
N GLN A 22 -11.64 -6.86 21.01
CA GLN A 22 -11.66 -6.91 22.47
C GLN A 22 -10.87 -8.15 22.92
N VAL A 23 -9.75 -7.91 23.57
CA VAL A 23 -9.00 -8.95 24.27
C VAL A 23 -9.55 -8.99 25.69
N LEU A 24 -10.36 -10.00 26.00
CA LEU A 24 -10.75 -10.30 27.38
C LEU A 24 -9.69 -11.19 28.01
N THR A 25 -8.97 -10.66 28.98
CA THR A 25 -8.11 -11.43 29.86
C THR A 25 -8.99 -12.02 30.95
N ASP A 26 -9.31 -13.30 30.86
CA ASP A 26 -9.99 -14.02 31.92
C ASP A 26 -8.98 -14.35 33.03
N THR A 27 -9.16 -13.72 34.19
CA THR A 27 -8.28 -13.83 35.35
C THR A 27 -8.78 -14.98 36.25
N THR A 28 -8.74 -16.21 35.77
CA THR A 28 -8.92 -17.39 36.60
C THR A 28 -7.66 -18.23 36.62
N ARG A 29 -7.18 -18.40 37.83
CA ARG A 29 -5.96 -19.08 38.26
C ARG A 29 -5.68 -20.42 37.54
N GLY A 30 -4.47 -20.52 36.99
CA GLY A 30 -3.74 -21.80 36.94
C GLY A 30 -3.93 -22.66 35.71
N ALA A 31 -3.62 -22.11 34.53
CA ALA A 31 -3.14 -22.90 33.38
C ALA A 31 -2.55 -21.92 32.36
N ALA A 32 -1.44 -22.29 31.76
CA ALA A 32 -0.67 -21.52 30.79
C ALA A 32 -1.43 -20.40 30.10
N ASP A 33 -0.85 -19.21 30.15
CA ASP A 33 -1.35 -17.92 29.65
C ASP A 33 -1.76 -17.97 28.15
N SER A 34 -2.87 -18.64 27.87
CA SER A 34 -3.40 -18.75 26.51
C SER A 34 -4.21 -17.48 26.21
N VAL A 35 -3.60 -16.57 25.43
CA VAL A 35 -4.30 -15.43 24.90
C VAL A 35 -5.41 -15.90 23.97
N VAL A 36 -6.64 -15.62 24.37
CA VAL A 36 -7.85 -15.99 23.66
C VAL A 36 -8.32 -14.78 22.84
N ILE A 37 -8.36 -14.93 21.53
CA ILE A 37 -8.88 -13.88 20.62
C ILE A 37 -10.36 -14.14 20.36
N ILE A 38 -11.22 -13.24 20.85
CA ILE A 38 -12.67 -13.33 20.55
C ILE A 38 -12.99 -12.50 19.32
N ARG A 39 -13.44 -13.16 18.24
CA ARG A 39 -13.89 -12.51 17.02
C ARG A 39 -15.27 -12.99 16.64
N ARG A 40 -16.24 -12.06 16.56
CA ARG A 40 -17.65 -12.36 16.26
C ARG A 40 -18.25 -13.44 17.17
N GLY A 41 -17.92 -13.41 18.48
CA GLY A 41 -18.40 -14.41 19.45
C GLY A 41 -17.76 -15.79 19.37
N LYS A 42 -16.75 -15.99 18.49
CA LYS A 42 -15.99 -17.23 18.41
C LYS A 42 -14.60 -17.05 19.03
N VAL A 43 -14.26 -17.96 19.92
CA VAL A 43 -12.93 -18.06 20.53
C VAL A 43 -11.99 -18.67 19.49
N ILE A 44 -10.91 -17.98 19.18
CA ILE A 44 -9.90 -18.41 18.20
C ILE A 44 -8.55 -18.41 18.92
N THR A 45 -7.79 -19.49 18.83
CA THR A 45 -6.43 -19.53 19.33
C THR A 45 -5.48 -18.69 18.47
N PRO A 46 -4.38 -18.17 19.02
CA PRO A 46 -3.37 -17.44 18.23
C PRO A 46 -2.83 -18.24 17.07
N GLU A 47 -2.64 -19.54 17.25
CA GLU A 47 -2.17 -20.47 16.21
C GLU A 47 -3.19 -20.61 15.05
N GLU A 48 -4.47 -20.70 15.38
CA GLU A 48 -5.56 -20.78 14.40
C GLU A 48 -5.74 -19.45 13.66
N TYR A 49 -5.39 -18.31 14.30
CA TYR A 49 -5.42 -17.00 13.68
C TYR A 49 -4.23 -16.81 12.73
N SER A 50 -3.02 -17.18 13.11
CA SER A 50 -1.82 -17.09 12.27
C SER A 50 -1.90 -18.03 11.07
N ALA A 51 -2.38 -19.26 11.26
CA ALA A 51 -2.58 -20.24 10.18
C ALA A 51 -3.56 -19.75 9.08
N ARG A 52 -4.39 -18.75 9.39
CA ARG A 52 -5.36 -18.19 8.43
C ARG A 52 -4.73 -17.26 7.41
N TYR A 53 -3.56 -16.66 7.72
CA TYR A 53 -2.87 -15.69 6.87
C TYR A 53 -1.54 -16.27 6.39
N ILE A 54 -1.58 -17.05 5.32
CA ILE A 54 -0.39 -17.67 4.74
C ILE A 54 0.31 -16.67 3.83
N PRO A 55 1.56 -16.24 4.13
CA PRO A 55 2.27 -15.21 3.36
C PRO A 55 2.43 -15.56 1.87
N ARG A 56 2.65 -16.85 1.55
CA ARG A 56 2.72 -17.32 0.17
C ARG A 56 1.43 -17.08 -0.62
N LYS A 57 0.26 -17.21 0.03
CA LYS A 57 -1.03 -16.93 -0.63
C LYS A 57 -1.21 -15.44 -0.90
N ALA A 58 -0.80 -14.56 0.04
CA ALA A 58 -0.83 -13.12 -0.16
C ALA A 58 0.02 -12.70 -1.36
N LEU A 59 1.24 -13.26 -1.48
CA LEU A 59 2.12 -13.04 -2.61
C LEU A 59 1.47 -13.49 -3.94
N LEU A 60 0.96 -14.74 -3.99
CA LEU A 60 0.35 -15.30 -5.20
C LEU A 60 -0.88 -14.49 -5.65
N TYR A 61 -1.73 -14.08 -4.72
CA TYR A 61 -2.89 -13.23 -5.05
C TYR A 61 -2.47 -11.87 -5.61
N SER A 62 -1.43 -11.25 -5.04
CA SER A 62 -0.88 -10.00 -5.57
C SER A 62 -0.18 -10.18 -6.92
N ALA A 63 0.37 -11.36 -7.20
CA ALA A 63 1.01 -11.68 -8.47
C ALA A 63 -0.02 -11.90 -9.61
N VAL A 64 -1.22 -12.41 -9.31
CA VAL A 64 -2.27 -12.58 -10.32
C VAL A 64 -2.99 -11.25 -10.58
N PHE A 65 -3.36 -10.54 -9.51
CA PHE A 65 -4.01 -9.23 -9.60
C PHE A 65 -3.34 -8.24 -8.65
N PRO A 66 -2.79 -7.11 -9.16
CA PRO A 66 -2.23 -6.06 -8.33
C PRO A 66 -3.23 -5.63 -7.24
N GLY A 67 -2.79 -5.61 -5.98
CA GLY A 67 -3.64 -5.22 -4.86
C GLY A 67 -4.44 -6.35 -4.20
N MET A 68 -4.58 -7.54 -4.81
CA MET A 68 -5.33 -8.66 -4.20
C MET A 68 -4.71 -9.17 -2.89
N GLY A 69 -3.40 -9.08 -2.74
CA GLY A 69 -2.73 -9.41 -1.48
C GLY A 69 -3.10 -8.45 -0.35
N GLN A 70 -3.25 -7.16 -0.64
CA GLN A 70 -3.73 -6.17 0.32
C GLN A 70 -5.19 -6.44 0.72
N VAL A 71 -6.04 -6.90 -0.22
CA VAL A 71 -7.41 -7.37 0.07
C VAL A 71 -7.38 -8.59 0.98
N TYR A 72 -6.53 -9.57 0.66
CA TYR A 72 -6.35 -10.78 1.49
C TYR A 72 -5.89 -10.43 2.90
N ASN A 73 -4.96 -9.46 3.02
CA ASN A 73 -4.47 -8.93 4.29
C ASN A 73 -5.46 -7.97 4.98
N LYS A 74 -6.63 -7.66 4.37
CA LYS A 74 -7.64 -6.71 4.87
C LYS A 74 -7.12 -5.29 5.08
N LYS A 75 -6.07 -4.91 4.36
CA LYS A 75 -5.51 -3.54 4.37
C LYS A 75 -6.05 -2.74 3.19
N TYR A 76 -7.36 -2.57 3.12
CA TYR A 76 -8.06 -1.91 2.01
C TYR A 76 -7.62 -0.47 1.75
N TRP A 77 -7.15 0.23 2.77
CA TRP A 77 -6.66 1.60 2.65
C TRP A 77 -5.42 1.74 1.75
N LYS A 78 -4.65 0.64 1.54
CA LYS A 78 -3.51 0.61 0.63
C LYS A 78 -3.92 0.48 -0.84
N LEU A 79 -5.12 0.00 -1.14
CA LEU A 79 -5.59 -0.19 -2.52
C LEU A 79 -5.57 1.11 -3.34
N PRO A 80 -6.09 2.25 -2.85
CA PRO A 80 -6.02 3.51 -3.58
C PRO A 80 -4.59 3.92 -3.91
N ILE A 81 -3.62 3.64 -3.03
CA ILE A 81 -2.20 3.96 -3.24
C ILE A 81 -1.63 3.07 -4.35
N VAL A 82 -1.90 1.77 -4.31
CA VAL A 82 -1.42 0.81 -5.32
C VAL A 82 -1.96 1.17 -6.70
N TYR A 83 -3.28 1.33 -6.84
CA TYR A 83 -3.89 1.66 -8.13
C TYR A 83 -3.60 3.09 -8.58
N GLY A 84 -3.48 4.04 -7.65
CA GLY A 84 -3.07 5.41 -7.93
C GLY A 84 -1.66 5.49 -8.51
N GLY A 85 -0.73 4.70 -7.96
CA GLY A 85 0.64 4.58 -8.47
C GLY A 85 0.67 4.01 -9.89
N PHE A 86 -0.03 2.89 -10.15
CA PHE A 86 -0.16 2.32 -11.50
C PHE A 86 -0.76 3.31 -12.48
N TYR A 87 -1.88 3.94 -12.12
CA TYR A 87 -2.53 4.92 -12.97
C TYR A 87 -1.60 6.07 -13.34
N PHE A 88 -0.89 6.63 -12.36
CA PHE A 88 0.04 7.73 -12.58
C PHE A 88 1.19 7.33 -13.51
N LEU A 89 1.88 6.23 -13.23
CA LEU A 89 3.03 5.77 -14.01
C LEU A 89 2.63 5.41 -15.44
N THR A 90 1.53 4.65 -15.58
CA THR A 90 1.00 4.28 -16.90
C THR A 90 0.53 5.50 -17.69
N ALA A 91 -0.17 6.46 -17.07
CA ALA A 91 -0.64 7.67 -17.75
C ALA A 91 0.51 8.52 -18.28
N VAL A 92 1.60 8.65 -17.51
CA VAL A 92 2.81 9.36 -17.93
C VAL A 92 3.51 8.60 -19.07
N ALA A 93 3.63 7.27 -18.96
CA ALA A 93 4.22 6.44 -20.01
C ALA A 93 3.43 6.55 -21.33
N LEU A 94 2.10 6.53 -21.27
CA LEU A 94 1.23 6.72 -22.45
C LEU A 94 1.39 8.12 -23.07
N GLY A 95 1.46 9.17 -22.25
CA GLY A 95 1.72 10.53 -22.73
C GLY A 95 3.05 10.64 -23.51
N TYR A 96 4.12 10.04 -22.98
CA TYR A 96 5.39 9.97 -23.70
C TYR A 96 5.33 9.08 -24.98
N ASN A 97 4.52 8.03 -24.94
CA ASN A 97 4.31 7.18 -26.11
C ASN A 97 3.58 7.92 -27.25
N ASP A 98 2.62 8.78 -26.93
CA ASP A 98 1.89 9.57 -27.91
C ASP A 98 2.84 10.57 -28.58
N LEU A 99 3.63 11.30 -27.79
CA LEU A 99 4.66 12.21 -28.32
C LEU A 99 5.73 11.45 -29.16
N TYR A 100 6.15 10.28 -28.69
CA TYR A 100 7.06 9.44 -29.46
C TYR A 100 6.48 9.06 -30.82
N ASN A 101 5.23 8.66 -30.87
CA ASN A 101 4.57 8.26 -32.12
C ASN A 101 4.39 9.44 -33.09
N GLU A 102 4.07 10.63 -32.56
CA GLU A 102 3.93 11.86 -33.35
C GLU A 102 5.26 12.21 -34.05
N PHE A 103 6.34 12.38 -33.30
CA PHE A 103 7.65 12.73 -33.86
C PHE A 103 8.25 11.61 -34.73
N LYS A 104 7.96 10.35 -34.41
CA LYS A 104 8.35 9.21 -35.23
C LYS A 104 7.70 9.22 -36.61
N LEU A 105 6.44 9.59 -36.69
CA LEU A 105 5.73 9.71 -37.97
C LEU A 105 6.32 10.83 -38.84
N GLU A 106 6.61 12.01 -38.26
CA GLU A 106 7.27 13.09 -38.96
C GLU A 106 8.68 12.70 -39.45
N LEU A 107 9.46 12.01 -38.58
CA LEU A 107 10.78 11.50 -38.96
C LEU A 107 10.71 10.56 -40.15
N TYR A 108 9.75 9.63 -40.17
CA TYR A 108 9.56 8.72 -41.29
C TYR A 108 9.17 9.47 -42.59
N ALA A 109 8.36 10.52 -42.47
CA ALA A 109 7.98 11.34 -43.64
C ALA A 109 9.20 12.06 -44.23
N VAL A 110 10.04 12.68 -43.40
CA VAL A 110 11.27 13.36 -43.85
C VAL A 110 12.30 12.38 -44.45
N VAL A 111 12.48 11.22 -43.86
CA VAL A 111 13.41 10.19 -44.38
C VAL A 111 12.93 9.62 -45.71
N ARG A 112 11.60 9.52 -45.93
CA ARG A 112 11.00 8.99 -47.16
C ARG A 112 10.99 10.02 -48.30
N ASP A 113 10.75 11.29 -47.94
CA ASP A 113 10.70 12.39 -48.90
C ASP A 113 11.50 13.58 -48.39
N PRO A 114 12.73 13.81 -48.92
CA PRO A 114 13.59 14.92 -48.49
C PRO A 114 13.00 16.31 -48.78
N THR A 115 11.93 16.41 -49.59
CA THR A 115 11.21 17.67 -49.85
C THR A 115 10.10 17.94 -48.85
N TYR A 116 9.77 16.97 -48.00
CA TYR A 116 8.76 17.11 -46.95
C TYR A 116 9.26 18.10 -45.87
N VAL A 117 8.44 19.09 -45.55
CA VAL A 117 8.70 20.05 -44.49
C VAL A 117 7.91 19.61 -43.26
N PRO A 118 8.57 19.21 -42.15
CA PRO A 118 7.88 18.82 -40.94
C PRO A 118 7.01 19.95 -40.37
N SER A 119 5.85 19.61 -39.83
CA SER A 119 4.98 20.58 -39.17
C SER A 119 5.61 21.15 -37.90
N SER A 120 6.47 20.39 -37.26
CA SER A 120 7.26 20.81 -36.10
C SER A 120 8.38 21.80 -36.41
N GLY A 121 8.77 21.95 -37.67
CA GLY A 121 9.90 22.79 -38.10
C GLY A 121 11.28 22.25 -37.73
N TYR A 122 11.38 21.02 -37.23
CA TYR A 122 12.63 20.39 -36.83
C TYR A 122 13.36 19.81 -38.08
N THR A 123 14.69 19.84 -38.03
CA THR A 123 15.53 19.12 -39.00
C THR A 123 15.48 17.61 -38.71
N GLU A 124 15.89 16.79 -39.71
CA GLU A 124 15.95 15.34 -39.56
C GLU A 124 16.76 14.92 -38.29
N GLU A 125 17.91 15.54 -38.05
CA GLU A 125 18.76 15.25 -36.91
C GLU A 125 18.07 15.59 -35.58
N GLN A 126 17.38 16.73 -35.54
CA GLN A 126 16.57 17.13 -34.36
C GLN A 126 15.42 16.16 -34.13
N LEU A 127 14.68 15.75 -35.20
CA LEU A 127 13.61 14.77 -35.11
C LEU A 127 14.11 13.42 -34.57
N ARG A 128 15.29 12.96 -35.01
CA ARG A 128 15.91 11.75 -34.47
C ARG A 128 16.18 11.88 -32.97
N SER A 129 16.78 13.01 -32.56
CA SER A 129 17.11 13.27 -31.16
C SER A 129 15.85 13.34 -30.25
N VAL A 130 14.82 14.06 -30.71
CA VAL A 130 13.56 14.22 -29.97
C VAL A 130 12.79 12.90 -29.87
N THR A 131 12.71 12.14 -30.98
CA THR A 131 12.07 10.82 -31.00
C THR A 131 12.77 9.86 -30.03
N GLU A 132 14.11 9.85 -30.02
CA GLU A 132 14.90 9.01 -29.12
C GLU A 132 14.75 9.44 -27.65
N PHE A 133 14.62 10.75 -27.38
CA PHE A 133 14.34 11.27 -26.05
C PHE A 133 12.99 10.76 -25.52
N TYR A 134 11.91 10.91 -26.27
CA TYR A 134 10.58 10.47 -25.84
C TYR A 134 10.49 8.95 -25.69
N ARG A 135 11.16 8.20 -26.58
CA ARG A 135 11.29 6.74 -26.45
C ARG A 135 11.94 6.36 -25.11
N ARG A 136 13.07 6.98 -24.75
CA ARG A 136 13.76 6.70 -23.47
C ARG A 136 12.90 7.07 -22.27
N GLN A 137 12.20 8.20 -22.31
CA GLN A 137 11.31 8.58 -21.22
C GLN A 137 10.16 7.57 -21.04
N ARG A 138 9.51 7.16 -22.12
CA ARG A 138 8.49 6.12 -22.08
C ARG A 138 9.02 4.83 -21.45
N ASP A 139 10.15 4.34 -21.95
CA ASP A 139 10.75 3.08 -21.51
C ASP A 139 11.17 3.17 -20.03
N PHE A 140 11.64 4.32 -19.57
CA PHE A 140 11.95 4.58 -18.17
C PHE A 140 10.69 4.46 -17.27
N PHE A 141 9.57 5.08 -17.65
CA PHE A 141 8.33 4.97 -16.88
C PHE A 141 7.73 3.57 -16.91
N LEU A 142 7.88 2.81 -18.00
CA LEU A 142 7.49 1.40 -18.05
C LEU A 142 8.33 0.53 -17.09
N VAL A 143 9.62 0.81 -16.96
CA VAL A 143 10.48 0.14 -15.97
C VAL A 143 10.06 0.49 -14.55
N LEU A 144 9.75 1.77 -14.28
CA LEU A 144 9.23 2.20 -12.97
C LEU A 144 7.90 1.52 -12.62
N ASP A 145 7.02 1.33 -13.60
CA ASP A 145 5.73 0.64 -13.41
C ASP A 145 5.96 -0.83 -13.03
N GLY A 146 6.91 -1.49 -13.69
CA GLY A 146 7.37 -2.84 -13.31
C GLY A 146 7.97 -2.90 -11.90
N MET A 147 8.78 -1.91 -11.51
CA MET A 147 9.31 -1.82 -10.15
C MET A 147 8.19 -1.58 -9.11
N TRP A 148 7.21 -0.74 -9.42
CA TRP A 148 6.04 -0.52 -8.58
C TRP A 148 5.24 -1.81 -8.37
N TYR A 149 5.10 -2.62 -9.42
CA TYR A 149 4.48 -3.94 -9.33
C TYR A 149 5.24 -4.86 -8.36
N ILE A 150 6.57 -4.92 -8.45
CA ILE A 150 7.38 -5.73 -7.53
C ILE A 150 7.24 -5.23 -6.09
N LEU A 151 7.27 -3.92 -5.89
CA LEU A 151 7.18 -3.31 -4.56
C LEU A 151 5.86 -3.64 -3.87
N GLN A 152 4.73 -3.58 -4.59
CA GLN A 152 3.44 -3.96 -4.03
C GLN A 152 3.32 -5.46 -3.70
N LEU A 153 4.02 -6.34 -4.44
CA LEU A 153 4.13 -7.76 -4.11
C LEU A 153 4.86 -7.99 -2.79
N VAL A 154 6.01 -7.33 -2.63
CA VAL A 154 6.82 -7.39 -1.41
C VAL A 154 6.02 -6.84 -0.22
N ASP A 155 5.33 -5.70 -0.38
CA ASP A 155 4.49 -5.11 0.67
C ASP A 155 3.39 -6.08 1.12
N ALA A 156 2.70 -6.73 0.19
CA ALA A 156 1.66 -7.71 0.52
C ALA A 156 2.22 -8.93 1.27
N HIS A 157 3.42 -9.38 0.89
CA HIS A 157 4.11 -10.50 1.53
C HIS A 157 4.56 -10.17 2.94
N VAL A 158 5.22 -9.02 3.12
CA VAL A 158 5.67 -8.52 4.42
C VAL A 158 4.50 -8.29 5.37
N ASP A 159 3.42 -7.68 4.89
CA ASP A 159 2.21 -7.46 5.68
C ASP A 159 1.59 -8.77 6.19
N ALA A 160 1.66 -9.83 5.41
CA ALA A 160 1.16 -11.15 5.84
C ALA A 160 2.08 -11.78 6.90
N HIS A 161 3.40 -11.64 6.76
CA HIS A 161 4.37 -12.12 7.78
C HIS A 161 4.24 -11.34 9.10
N LEU A 162 4.13 -10.01 9.04
CA LEU A 162 4.04 -9.20 10.25
C LEU A 162 2.81 -9.53 11.11
N ARG A 163 1.75 -10.07 10.52
CA ARG A 163 0.57 -10.52 11.28
C ARG A 163 0.83 -11.72 12.18
N GLU A 164 1.80 -12.53 11.87
CA GLU A 164 2.22 -13.64 12.71
C GLU A 164 2.89 -13.13 14.00
N PHE A 165 3.61 -12.01 13.91
CA PHE A 165 4.29 -11.37 15.05
C PHE A 165 3.37 -10.52 15.91
N ASP A 166 2.30 -9.92 15.37
CA ASP A 166 1.31 -9.12 16.12
C ASP A 166 0.57 -9.93 17.20
N LEU A 167 0.74 -11.24 17.23
CA LEU A 167 0.11 -12.15 18.18
C LEU A 167 1.00 -12.52 19.36
N ASN A 168 2.18 -11.88 19.53
CA ASN A 168 2.99 -12.15 20.72
C ASN A 168 2.33 -11.48 21.94
N PRO A 169 1.69 -12.28 22.84
CA PRO A 169 0.93 -11.75 23.98
C PRO A 169 1.84 -11.23 25.11
N GLN A 170 3.15 -11.42 24.99
CA GLN A 170 4.11 -11.16 26.07
C GLN A 170 4.43 -9.67 26.21
N LEU A 171 4.26 -8.84 25.17
CA LEU A 171 4.52 -7.42 25.25
C LEU A 171 3.22 -6.60 25.29
N LYS A 172 2.78 -6.20 26.47
CA LYS A 172 1.64 -5.29 26.63
C LYS A 172 2.15 -3.93 27.11
N VAL A 173 1.93 -2.91 26.28
CA VAL A 173 2.15 -1.52 26.65
C VAL A 173 0.81 -0.87 26.90
N SER A 174 0.55 -0.44 28.14
CA SER A 174 -0.65 0.31 28.48
C SER A 174 -0.29 1.68 29.03
N LEU A 175 -0.94 2.70 28.47
CA LEU A 175 -0.87 4.07 28.93
C LEU A 175 -2.18 4.40 29.63
N GLY A 176 -2.12 4.77 30.90
CA GLY A 176 -3.31 5.09 31.68
C GLY A 176 -3.09 6.28 32.61
N PRO A 177 -4.16 6.96 33.03
CA PRO A 177 -4.06 7.95 34.10
C PRO A 177 -3.67 7.25 35.40
N SER A 178 -2.69 7.80 36.12
CA SER A 178 -2.31 7.34 37.45
C SER A 178 -2.60 8.41 38.49
N LEU A 179 -3.21 8.00 39.58
CA LEU A 179 -3.39 8.81 40.76
C LEU A 179 -2.52 8.17 41.86
N GLN A 180 -1.44 8.83 42.23
CA GLN A 180 -0.53 8.36 43.26
C GLN A 180 -0.69 9.24 44.48
N GLN A 181 -1.04 8.65 45.59
CA GLN A 181 -1.06 9.37 46.89
C GLN A 181 0.33 9.29 47.54
N HIS A 182 0.97 10.44 47.68
CA HIS A 182 2.25 10.54 48.34
C HIS A 182 2.06 11.09 49.77
N PRO A 183 2.63 10.45 50.80
CA PRO A 183 2.36 10.81 52.19
C PRO A 183 2.81 12.22 52.56
N LEU A 184 3.71 12.85 51.80
CA LEU A 184 4.25 14.19 52.08
C LEU A 184 3.67 15.30 51.18
N TYR A 185 3.18 14.99 49.97
CA TYR A 185 2.80 15.98 48.97
C TYR A 185 1.34 15.85 48.50
N GLY A 186 0.55 14.96 49.11
CA GLY A 186 -0.83 14.76 48.74
C GLY A 186 -1.01 13.96 47.44
N ALA A 187 -2.15 14.13 46.75
CA ALA A 187 -2.47 13.40 45.55
C ALA A 187 -1.77 14.03 44.33
N ALA A 188 -0.93 13.26 43.66
CA ALA A 188 -0.33 13.62 42.39
C ALA A 188 -1.04 12.86 41.24
N SER A 189 -1.53 13.59 40.23
CA SER A 189 -2.07 13.01 39.02
C SER A 189 -1.00 12.98 37.93
N GLY A 190 -0.87 11.83 37.26
CA GLY A 190 0.11 11.64 36.19
C GLY A 190 -0.35 10.61 35.15
N LEU A 191 0.53 10.32 34.20
CA LEU A 191 0.37 9.25 33.22
C LEU A 191 1.29 8.08 33.59
N SER A 192 0.74 6.89 33.74
CA SER A 192 1.53 5.67 33.96
C SER A 192 1.69 4.92 32.63
N LEU A 193 2.94 4.58 32.30
CA LEU A 193 3.29 3.67 31.24
C LEU A 193 3.64 2.31 31.86
N THR A 194 2.77 1.32 31.67
CA THR A 194 3.02 -0.04 32.15
C THR A 194 3.44 -0.91 31.00
N ILE A 195 4.66 -1.46 31.06
CA ILE A 195 5.19 -2.42 30.11
C ILE A 195 5.25 -3.77 30.82
N LYS A 196 4.48 -4.76 30.32
CA LYS A 196 4.54 -6.15 30.78
C LYS A 196 5.25 -6.97 29.72
N PHE A 197 6.25 -7.72 30.15
CA PHE A 197 7.05 -8.65 29.35
C PHE A 197 6.53 -10.06 29.52
#